data_6d74a10ba2880dd788fdcc4151be97be
#
_entry.id   6d74a10ba2880dd788fdcc4151be97be
#
_cell.length_a   1.000
_cell.length_b   1.000
_cell.length_c   1.000
_cell.angle_alpha   90.00
_cell.angle_beta   90.00
_cell.angle_gamma   90.00
#
_symmetry.space_group_name_H-M   'P 1'
#
loop_
_entity.id
_entity.type
_entity.pdbx_description
1 polymer ?
#
loop_
_entity_poly.entity_id
_entity_poly.type
_entity_poly.pdbx_seq_one_letter_code
_entity_poly.pdbx_strand_id
1 'polypeptide(L)'
;MKRSRLAASGFTLLEVIVALTITGFVLGGLFSLVGGSKQLTWRSEASLVRAYEIRAATNFALLQNEFSDVEEILEHDSYRIETGEVLEPPERKTQPILHQLQAFDIVNPDRDEVISGTRWIQLELPQ
;
A
#
# COMPACT_ATOMS: atom_id res chain seq x y z
N MET A 1 28.74 68.41 28.94
CA MET A 1 28.35 67.05 28.53
C MET A 1 27.03 67.09 27.82
N LYS A 2 27.03 67.00 26.50
CA LYS A 2 25.82 67.10 25.64
C LYS A 2 25.27 65.67 25.49
N ARG A 3 24.17 65.34 26.18
CA ARG A 3 23.46 64.06 25.99
C ARG A 3 22.71 64.14 24.68
N SER A 4 23.16 63.43 23.67
CA SER A 4 22.41 63.20 22.46
C SER A 4 21.19 62.31 22.79
N ARG A 5 20.01 62.88 22.70
CA ARG A 5 18.76 62.11 22.73
C ARG A 5 18.69 61.33 21.42
N LEU A 6 18.86 60.04 21.50
CA LEU A 6 18.51 59.13 20.42
C LEU A 6 17.02 59.28 20.18
N ALA A 7 16.63 59.84 19.05
CA ALA A 7 15.23 59.87 18.64
C ALA A 7 14.76 58.42 18.46
N ALA A 8 13.83 57.99 19.31
CA ALA A 8 13.13 56.74 19.12
C ALA A 8 12.23 56.91 17.88
N SER A 9 12.65 56.36 16.75
CA SER A 9 11.86 56.24 15.56
C SER A 9 10.74 55.24 15.81
N GLY A 10 9.50 55.71 15.90
CA GLY A 10 8.31 54.85 15.98
C GLY A 10 8.07 54.14 14.67
N PHE A 11 7.57 52.91 14.71
CA PHE A 11 7.15 52.14 13.54
C PHE A 11 6.09 52.89 12.74
N THR A 12 6.22 52.93 11.45
CA THR A 12 5.21 53.49 10.56
C THR A 12 4.07 52.48 10.39
N LEU A 13 2.85 52.97 10.23
CA LEU A 13 1.67 52.14 9.98
C LEU A 13 1.87 51.27 8.73
N LEU A 14 2.55 51.78 7.71
CA LEU A 14 2.91 51.06 6.50
C LEU A 14 3.81 49.85 6.81
N GLU A 15 4.81 49.99 7.65
CA GLU A 15 5.76 48.95 8.02
C GLU A 15 5.08 47.78 8.74
N VAL A 16 4.10 48.11 9.60
CA VAL A 16 3.28 47.09 10.28
C VAL A 16 2.41 46.30 9.31
N ILE A 17 1.77 46.98 8.34
CA ILE A 17 0.94 46.33 7.31
C ILE A 17 1.80 45.41 6.44
N VAL A 18 2.97 45.85 5.99
CA VAL A 18 3.88 45.05 5.19
C VAL A 18 4.36 43.82 5.99
N ALA A 19 4.74 44.01 7.25
CA ALA A 19 5.18 42.92 8.10
C ALA A 19 4.07 41.86 8.31
N LEU A 20 2.84 42.30 8.56
CA LEU A 20 1.69 41.40 8.72
C LEU A 20 1.38 40.62 7.43
N THR A 21 1.49 41.28 6.28
CA THR A 21 1.25 40.66 4.97
C THR A 21 2.27 39.57 4.71
N ILE A 22 3.56 39.85 4.91
CA ILE A 22 4.64 38.86 4.75
C ILE A 22 4.45 37.70 5.70
N THR A 23 4.18 37.98 6.97
CA THR A 23 3.95 36.92 7.97
C THR A 23 2.75 36.05 7.62
N GLY A 24 1.65 36.66 7.15
CA GLY A 24 0.47 35.93 6.69
C GLY A 24 0.77 35.00 5.51
N PHE A 25 1.54 35.48 4.54
CA PHE A 25 1.98 34.68 3.39
C PHE A 25 2.85 33.47 3.81
N VAL A 26 3.82 33.71 4.69
CA VAL A 26 4.72 32.65 5.19
C VAL A 26 3.94 31.60 5.97
N LEU A 27 3.08 32.02 6.89
CA LEU A 27 2.26 31.08 7.65
C LEU A 27 1.28 30.31 6.75
N GLY A 28 0.62 30.96 5.81
CA GLY A 28 -0.26 30.31 4.85
C GLY A 28 0.46 29.25 4.01
N GLY A 29 1.66 29.54 3.56
CA GLY A 29 2.52 28.59 2.84
C GLY A 29 2.90 27.38 3.69
N LEU A 30 3.27 27.59 4.96
CA LEU A 30 3.61 26.52 5.89
C LEU A 30 2.39 25.61 6.18
N PHE A 31 1.22 26.18 6.41
CA PHE A 31 0.00 25.40 6.62
C PHE A 31 -0.39 24.58 5.39
N SER A 32 -0.21 25.13 4.19
CA SER A 32 -0.45 24.41 2.95
C SER A 32 0.47 23.19 2.80
N LEU A 33 1.76 23.35 3.12
CA LEU A 33 2.72 22.25 3.10
C LEU A 33 2.37 21.14 4.10
N VAL A 34 1.99 21.50 5.32
CA VAL A 34 1.59 20.52 6.35
C VAL A 34 0.32 19.78 5.93
N GLY A 35 -0.66 20.47 5.36
CA GLY A 35 -1.90 19.85 4.85
C GLY A 35 -1.62 18.86 3.73
N GLY A 36 -0.78 19.20 2.77
CA GLY A 36 -0.37 18.31 1.68
C GLY A 36 0.41 17.09 2.18
N SER A 37 1.29 17.25 3.15
CA SER A 37 2.05 16.16 3.77
C SER A 37 1.15 15.15 4.44
N LYS A 38 0.14 15.57 5.20
CA LYS A 38 -0.82 14.66 5.83
C LYS A 38 -1.60 13.83 4.82
N GLN A 39 -2.05 14.43 3.73
CA GLN A 39 -2.78 13.73 2.68
C GLN A 39 -1.92 12.66 2.00
N LEU A 40 -0.65 12.93 1.76
CA LEU A 40 0.30 11.95 1.23
C LEU A 40 0.53 10.79 2.21
N THR A 41 0.66 11.08 3.51
CA THR A 41 0.84 10.05 4.54
C THR A 41 -0.34 9.08 4.57
N TRP A 42 -1.57 9.56 4.57
CA TRP A 42 -2.76 8.69 4.57
C TRP A 42 -2.87 7.82 3.32
N ARG A 43 -2.54 8.37 2.14
CA ARG A 43 -2.51 7.58 0.90
C ARG A 43 -1.42 6.51 0.93
N SER A 44 -0.26 6.84 1.47
CA SER A 44 0.85 5.91 1.61
C SER A 44 0.51 4.78 2.58
N GLU A 45 -0.12 5.10 3.72
CA GLU A 45 -0.56 4.11 4.71
C GLU A 45 -1.58 3.13 4.11
N ALA A 46 -2.61 3.63 3.44
CA ALA A 46 -3.61 2.79 2.77
C ALA A 46 -2.97 1.89 1.69
N SER A 47 -1.99 2.40 0.95
CA SER A 47 -1.24 1.63 -0.04
C SER A 47 -0.39 0.54 0.58
N LEU A 48 0.24 0.80 1.72
CA LEU A 48 1.04 -0.17 2.46
C LEU A 48 0.18 -1.29 3.04
N VAL A 49 -0.94 -0.97 3.68
CA VAL A 49 -1.88 -1.97 4.22
C VAL A 49 -2.32 -2.91 3.10
N ARG A 50 -2.76 -2.35 1.96
CA ARG A 50 -3.13 -3.15 0.79
C ARG A 50 -2.00 -4.04 0.30
N ALA A 51 -0.77 -3.54 0.22
CA ALA A 51 0.38 -4.33 -0.21
C ALA A 51 0.67 -5.50 0.76
N TYR A 52 0.47 -5.29 2.06
CA TYR A 52 0.60 -6.36 3.06
C TYR A 52 -0.48 -7.42 2.92
N GLU A 53 -1.73 -7.03 2.73
CA GLU A 53 -2.86 -7.95 2.54
C GLU A 53 -2.65 -8.83 1.31
N ILE A 54 -2.32 -8.22 0.16
CA ILE A 54 -2.02 -8.94 -1.09
C ILE A 54 -0.85 -9.91 -0.90
N ARG A 55 0.21 -9.47 -0.23
CA ARG A 55 1.38 -10.31 0.00
C ARG A 55 1.07 -11.47 0.92
N ALA A 56 0.28 -11.25 1.96
CA ALA A 56 -0.16 -12.30 2.87
C ALA A 56 -1.02 -13.34 2.13
N ALA A 57 -2.02 -12.90 1.35
CA ALA A 57 -2.85 -13.77 0.53
C ALA A 57 -2.03 -14.56 -0.50
N THR A 58 -1.06 -13.93 -1.15
CA THR A 58 -0.17 -14.60 -2.13
C THR A 58 0.69 -15.65 -1.45
N ASN A 59 1.32 -15.32 -0.33
CA ASN A 59 2.14 -16.28 0.41
C ASN A 59 1.31 -17.47 0.89
N PHE A 60 0.11 -17.22 1.35
CA PHE A 60 -0.82 -18.26 1.76
C PHE A 60 -1.18 -19.17 0.59
N ALA A 61 -1.56 -18.61 -0.56
CA ALA A 61 -1.87 -19.36 -1.77
C ALA A 61 -0.70 -20.22 -2.27
N LEU A 62 0.54 -19.77 -2.08
CA LEU A 62 1.73 -20.52 -2.47
C LEU A 62 2.11 -21.63 -1.50
N LEU A 63 1.88 -21.44 -0.21
CA LEU A 63 2.32 -22.37 0.84
C LEU A 63 1.35 -23.53 1.09
N GLN A 64 0.07 -23.34 0.79
CA GLN A 64 -0.93 -24.36 1.03
C GLN A 64 -1.23 -25.18 -0.21
N ASN A 65 -0.93 -26.48 -0.15
CA ASN A 65 -1.39 -27.47 -1.13
C ASN A 65 -2.86 -27.87 -0.93
N GLU A 66 -3.38 -27.72 0.28
CA GLU A 66 -4.75 -28.02 0.65
C GLU A 66 -5.43 -26.76 1.17
N PHE A 67 -6.64 -26.54 0.69
CA PHE A 67 -7.41 -25.33 0.99
C PHE A 67 -8.01 -25.40 2.37
N SER A 68 -7.38 -24.76 3.34
CA SER A 68 -8.08 -24.24 4.49
C SER A 68 -8.58 -22.84 4.11
N ASP A 69 -9.78 -22.52 4.52
CA ASP A 69 -10.39 -21.22 4.25
C ASP A 69 -9.45 -20.08 4.64
N VAL A 70 -9.13 -19.22 3.68
CA VAL A 70 -8.28 -18.04 3.88
C VAL A 70 -8.91 -17.09 4.87
N GLU A 71 -10.23 -17.13 5.01
CA GLU A 71 -11.03 -16.35 5.95
C GLU A 71 -10.57 -16.51 7.40
N GLU A 72 -10.15 -17.71 7.83
CA GLU A 72 -9.68 -17.94 9.20
C GLU A 72 -8.33 -17.28 9.52
N ILE A 73 -7.48 -17.04 8.52
CA ILE A 73 -6.10 -16.57 8.73
C ILE A 73 -5.95 -15.09 8.50
N LEU A 74 -6.68 -14.53 7.53
CA LEU A 74 -6.57 -13.11 7.20
C LEU A 74 -7.51 -12.22 8.01
N GLU A 75 -8.47 -12.81 8.78
CA GLU A 75 -9.51 -12.08 9.53
C GLU A 75 -10.29 -11.04 8.69
N HIS A 76 -10.13 -11.10 7.35
CA HIS A 76 -10.74 -10.19 6.39
C HIS A 76 -11.39 -10.97 5.25
N ASP A 77 -12.69 -10.83 5.11
CA ASP A 77 -13.49 -11.39 4.00
C ASP A 77 -13.15 -10.79 2.61
N SER A 78 -12.14 -9.93 2.57
CA SER A 78 -11.86 -9.13 1.37
C SER A 78 -11.16 -9.89 0.25
N TYR A 79 -10.50 -11.01 0.53
CA TYR A 79 -9.75 -11.77 -0.47
C TYR A 79 -10.18 -13.23 -0.50
N ARG A 80 -10.48 -13.73 -1.70
CA ARG A 80 -10.77 -15.15 -1.95
C ARG A 80 -9.71 -15.73 -2.86
N ILE A 81 -9.28 -16.95 -2.57
CA ILE A 81 -8.39 -17.70 -3.44
C ILE A 81 -9.24 -18.67 -4.25
N GLU A 82 -9.26 -18.48 -5.55
CA GLU A 82 -9.93 -19.38 -6.49
C GLU A 82 -8.89 -20.24 -7.18
N THR A 83 -9.12 -21.54 -7.21
CA THR A 83 -8.29 -22.49 -7.93
C THR A 83 -8.60 -22.45 -9.42
N GLY A 84 -7.57 -22.25 -10.22
CA GLY A 84 -7.64 -22.38 -11.65
C GLY A 84 -7.30 -23.80 -12.14
N GLU A 85 -7.17 -23.93 -13.44
CA GLU A 85 -6.83 -25.19 -14.10
C GLU A 85 -5.41 -25.64 -13.76
N VAL A 86 -5.21 -26.95 -13.74
CA VAL A 86 -3.89 -27.55 -13.71
C VAL A 86 -3.25 -27.40 -15.07
N LEU A 87 -2.07 -26.80 -15.13
CA LEU A 87 -1.38 -26.57 -16.38
C LEU A 87 -0.92 -27.89 -17.00
N GLU A 88 -1.04 -28.02 -18.30
CA GLU A 88 -0.61 -29.22 -19.02
C GLU A 88 0.88 -29.50 -18.78
N PRO A 89 1.23 -30.75 -18.44
CA PRO A 89 2.61 -31.12 -18.26
C PRO A 89 3.35 -31.11 -19.61
N PRO A 90 4.69 -30.89 -19.62
CA PRO A 90 5.46 -30.89 -20.84
C PRO A 90 5.34 -32.22 -21.59
N GLU A 91 5.26 -32.20 -22.93
CA GLU A 91 5.07 -33.37 -23.77
C GLU A 91 6.15 -34.45 -23.59
N ARG A 92 7.38 -34.07 -23.21
CA ARG A 92 8.49 -34.99 -22.97
C ARG A 92 8.64 -35.29 -21.48
N LYS A 93 8.11 -36.43 -21.07
CA LYS A 93 8.26 -36.95 -19.70
C LYS A 93 9.35 -38.03 -19.69
N THR A 94 10.45 -37.76 -19.01
CA THR A 94 11.53 -38.74 -18.77
C THR A 94 11.33 -39.50 -17.47
N GLN A 95 10.52 -39.00 -16.55
CA GLN A 95 10.20 -39.58 -15.24
C GLN A 95 8.74 -39.27 -14.86
N PRO A 96 8.11 -40.05 -13.96
CA PRO A 96 6.80 -39.72 -13.43
C PRO A 96 6.87 -38.40 -12.69
N ILE A 97 5.98 -37.48 -13.03
CA ILE A 97 5.93 -36.15 -12.44
C ILE A 97 5.06 -36.26 -11.18
N LEU A 98 5.67 -36.02 -10.02
CA LEU A 98 4.98 -35.98 -8.73
C LEU A 98 4.32 -34.63 -8.45
N HIS A 99 4.76 -33.58 -9.15
CA HIS A 99 4.28 -32.23 -8.96
C HIS A 99 3.81 -31.63 -10.29
N GLN A 100 2.73 -30.89 -10.26
CA GLN A 100 2.21 -30.13 -11.38
C GLN A 100 2.03 -28.68 -11.00
N LEU A 101 2.00 -27.80 -12.01
CA LEU A 101 1.67 -26.40 -11.82
C LEU A 101 0.15 -26.22 -11.90
N GLN A 102 -0.40 -25.51 -10.94
CA GLN A 102 -1.79 -25.12 -10.92
C GLN A 102 -1.88 -23.61 -10.92
N ALA A 103 -2.77 -23.08 -11.74
CA ALA A 103 -3.12 -21.66 -11.69
C ALA A 103 -4.00 -21.39 -10.47
N PHE A 104 -3.90 -20.20 -9.91
CA PHE A 104 -4.80 -19.69 -8.89
C PHE A 104 -5.03 -18.20 -9.09
N ASP A 105 -6.19 -17.74 -8.68
CA ASP A 105 -6.56 -16.33 -8.70
C ASP A 105 -6.91 -15.88 -7.29
N ILE A 106 -6.38 -14.73 -6.90
CA ILE A 106 -6.75 -14.04 -5.67
C ILE A 106 -7.69 -12.93 -6.06
N VAL A 107 -8.94 -13.05 -5.65
CA VAL A 107 -10.01 -12.13 -6.02
C VAL A 107 -10.39 -11.27 -4.85
N ASN A 108 -10.43 -9.95 -5.06
CA ASN A 108 -11.02 -9.01 -4.12
C ASN A 108 -12.30 -8.42 -4.76
N PRO A 109 -13.48 -8.89 -4.35
CA PRO A 109 -14.74 -8.45 -4.94
C PRO A 109 -15.07 -6.98 -4.64
N ASP A 110 -14.60 -6.45 -3.51
CA ASP A 110 -14.88 -5.07 -3.10
C ASP A 110 -14.16 -4.04 -3.98
N ARG A 111 -13.03 -4.43 -4.58
CA ARG A 111 -12.18 -3.55 -5.38
C ARG A 111 -12.10 -3.96 -6.86
N ASP A 112 -12.83 -5.00 -7.27
CA ASP A 112 -12.76 -5.58 -8.61
C ASP A 112 -11.30 -5.89 -9.04
N GLU A 113 -10.55 -6.47 -8.11
CA GLU A 113 -9.14 -6.76 -8.27
C GLU A 113 -8.91 -8.27 -8.32
N VAL A 114 -8.19 -8.71 -9.38
CA VAL A 114 -7.81 -10.11 -9.56
C VAL A 114 -6.29 -10.19 -9.74
N ILE A 115 -5.66 -11.06 -8.96
CA ILE A 115 -4.22 -11.31 -9.03
C ILE A 115 -4.03 -12.78 -9.34
N SER A 116 -3.54 -13.09 -10.53
CA SER A 116 -3.28 -14.45 -10.98
C SER A 116 -1.87 -14.91 -10.64
N GLY A 117 -1.73 -16.15 -10.25
CA GLY A 117 -0.46 -16.79 -9.96
C GLY A 117 -0.45 -18.26 -10.33
N THR A 118 0.71 -18.90 -10.19
CA THR A 118 0.87 -20.34 -10.35
C THR A 118 1.60 -20.92 -9.16
N ARG A 119 1.22 -22.13 -8.74
CA ARG A 119 1.84 -22.85 -7.63
C ARG A 119 2.12 -24.29 -8.00
N TRP A 120 3.05 -24.90 -7.29
CA TRP A 120 3.29 -26.34 -7.37
C TRP A 120 2.31 -27.08 -6.47
N ILE A 121 1.63 -28.07 -7.03
CA ILE A 121 0.80 -29.00 -6.28
C ILE A 121 1.39 -30.40 -6.38
N GLN A 122 1.28 -31.18 -5.33
CA GLN A 122 1.65 -32.60 -5.34
C GLN A 122 0.45 -33.40 -5.81
N LEU A 123 0.67 -34.24 -6.81
CA LEU A 123 -0.34 -35.18 -7.26
C LEU A 123 -0.39 -36.35 -6.26
N GLU A 124 -1.57 -36.64 -5.73
CA GLU A 124 -1.78 -37.90 -5.04
C GLU A 124 -1.65 -39.03 -6.05
N LEU A 125 -0.64 -39.87 -5.86
CA LEU A 125 -0.53 -41.11 -6.63
C LEU A 125 -1.64 -42.05 -6.12
N PRO A 126 -2.44 -42.63 -7.03
CA PRO A 126 -3.40 -43.66 -6.61
C PRO A 126 -2.62 -44.83 -5.99
N GLN A 127 -3.03 -45.17 -4.76
CA GLN A 127 -2.52 -46.36 -4.05
C GLN A 127 -2.96 -47.65 -4.72
#